data_57903600e4f3adbe45402bb7d6a924b0
#
_entry.id   57903600e4f3adbe45402bb7d6a924b0
#
_cell.length_a   1.000
_cell.length_b   1.000
_cell.length_c   1.000
_cell.angle_alpha   90.00
_cell.angle_beta   90.00
_cell.angle_gamma   90.00
#
_symmetry.space_group_name_H-M   'P 1'
#
loop_
_entity.id
_entity.type
_entity.pdbx_description
1 polymer ?
#
loop_
_entity_poly.entity_id
_entity_poly.type
_entity_poly.pdbx_seq_one_letter_code
_entity_poly.pdbx_strand_id
1 'polypeptide(L)'
;MIKGLYETHIYVENLQRSIEFYKNVLGLEQCHYEEARKIAFFWIGKPQEAMLGIWEKPINEIDIRHFAFRCDQDFILNKSAEFLNSNGLKPYNFLKDGSDKPMVFAWMPAVAIYFLDPDGHQLEFISILEGNAKPELGVISFDEWQKLTSKN
;
A
#
# COMPACT_ATOMS: atom_id res chain seq x y z
N MET A 1 -16.03 10.12 19.22
CA MET A 1 -16.31 8.91 18.40
C MET A 1 -15.31 8.82 17.28
N ILE A 2 -14.75 7.63 17.00
CA ILE A 2 -13.72 7.38 15.99
C ILE A 2 -14.31 7.65 14.59
N LYS A 3 -13.57 8.41 13.75
CA LYS A 3 -13.97 8.74 12.37
C LYS A 3 -13.09 8.07 11.32
N GLY A 4 -11.89 7.61 11.70
CA GLY A 4 -10.94 6.98 10.82
C GLY A 4 -9.57 6.82 11.48
N LEU A 5 -8.63 6.23 10.76
CA LEU A 5 -7.22 6.22 11.14
C LEU A 5 -6.57 7.50 10.61
N TYR A 6 -5.99 8.31 11.51
CA TYR A 6 -5.34 9.56 11.12
C TYR A 6 -3.86 9.38 10.79
N GLU A 7 -3.14 8.61 11.62
CA GLU A 7 -1.72 8.40 11.40
C GLU A 7 -1.28 6.97 11.73
N THR A 8 -0.23 6.53 11.06
CA THR A 8 0.52 5.33 11.41
C THR A 8 2.02 5.62 11.38
N HIS A 9 2.79 4.84 12.12
CA HIS A 9 4.24 5.01 12.22
C HIS A 9 4.97 3.72 11.88
N ILE A 10 6.10 3.85 11.22
CA ILE A 10 7.03 2.75 10.95
C ILE A 10 8.45 3.15 11.34
N TYR A 11 9.28 2.15 11.62
CA TYR A 11 10.70 2.33 11.84
C TYR A 11 11.48 1.96 10.58
N VAL A 12 12.50 2.74 10.26
CA VAL A 12 13.34 2.60 9.08
C VAL A 12 14.82 2.64 9.47
N GLU A 13 15.67 1.88 8.78
CA GLU A 13 17.10 1.84 9.09
C GLU A 13 17.84 3.12 8.68
N ASN A 14 17.42 3.71 7.57
CA ASN A 14 18.02 4.93 7.01
C ASN A 14 16.94 5.90 6.60
N LEU A 15 16.81 6.98 7.39
CA LEU A 15 15.74 7.97 7.19
C LEU A 15 15.78 8.61 5.81
N GLN A 16 16.97 9.00 5.32
CA GLN A 16 17.09 9.67 4.02
C GLN A 16 16.70 8.75 2.86
N ARG A 17 17.14 7.48 2.88
CA ARG A 17 16.72 6.46 1.90
C ARG A 17 15.20 6.30 1.87
N SER A 18 14.58 6.26 3.02
CA SER A 18 13.12 6.10 3.13
C SER A 18 12.38 7.38 2.72
N ILE A 19 12.91 8.57 3.04
CA ILE A 19 12.36 9.84 2.53
C ILE A 19 12.36 9.83 0.98
N GLU A 20 13.48 9.48 0.35
CA GLU A 20 13.56 9.38 -1.11
C GLU A 20 12.52 8.42 -1.69
N PHE A 21 12.33 7.27 -1.05
CA PHE A 21 11.34 6.29 -1.47
C PHE A 21 9.91 6.82 -1.36
N TYR A 22 9.49 7.27 -0.19
CA TYR A 22 8.11 7.72 0.04
C TYR A 22 7.76 8.99 -0.73
N LYS A 23 8.71 9.91 -0.86
CA LYS A 23 8.53 11.18 -1.57
C LYS A 23 8.64 11.03 -3.09
N ASN A 24 9.75 10.45 -3.57
CA ASN A 24 10.08 10.49 -4.99
C ASN A 24 9.58 9.27 -5.77
N VAL A 25 9.45 8.11 -5.13
CA VAL A 25 8.90 6.91 -5.77
C VAL A 25 7.38 6.87 -5.58
N LEU A 26 6.88 6.98 -4.36
CA LEU A 26 5.44 6.91 -4.10
C LEU A 26 4.72 8.24 -4.27
N GLY A 27 5.44 9.36 -4.39
CA GLY A 27 4.87 10.68 -4.64
C GLY A 27 4.17 11.31 -3.43
N LEU A 28 4.48 10.88 -2.21
CA LEU A 28 3.87 11.45 -1.01
C LEU A 28 4.44 12.83 -0.69
N GLU A 29 3.58 13.75 -0.28
CA GLU A 29 3.99 15.10 0.15
C GLU A 29 4.60 15.04 1.55
N GLN A 30 5.89 15.38 1.67
CA GLN A 30 6.55 15.50 2.96
C GLN A 30 6.05 16.75 3.69
N CYS A 31 5.44 16.57 4.87
CA CYS A 31 4.86 17.65 5.64
C CYS A 31 5.68 18.07 6.87
N HIS A 32 6.60 17.21 7.34
CA HIS A 32 7.46 17.52 8.48
C HIS A 32 8.78 16.75 8.41
N TYR A 33 9.84 17.37 8.95
CA TYR A 33 11.14 16.75 9.15
C TYR A 33 11.79 17.31 10.41
N GLU A 34 12.39 16.44 11.20
CA GLU A 34 13.13 16.84 12.40
C GLU A 34 14.41 16.02 12.53
N GLU A 35 15.54 16.69 12.34
CA GLU A 35 16.87 16.11 12.39
C GLU A 35 17.19 15.55 13.79
N ALA A 36 16.87 16.28 14.84
CA ALA A 36 17.23 15.91 16.21
C ALA A 36 16.62 14.56 16.66
N ARG A 37 15.40 14.27 16.24
CA ARG A 37 14.73 12.98 16.51
C ARG A 37 14.82 11.98 15.37
N LYS A 38 15.39 12.38 14.23
CA LYS A 38 15.48 11.58 13.00
C LYS A 38 14.12 11.04 12.56
N ILE A 39 13.18 11.95 12.33
CA ILE A 39 11.82 11.65 11.93
C ILE A 39 11.40 12.47 10.72
N ALA A 40 10.51 11.89 9.90
CA ALA A 40 9.80 12.59 8.84
C ALA A 40 8.35 12.15 8.79
N PHE A 41 7.46 13.05 8.34
CA PHE A 41 6.05 12.77 8.14
C PHE A 41 5.62 13.12 6.73
N PHE A 42 4.68 12.35 6.21
CA PHE A 42 4.10 12.52 4.89
C PHE A 42 2.58 12.55 4.98
N TRP A 43 1.96 13.44 4.21
CA TRP A 43 0.54 13.40 4.00
C TRP A 43 0.14 12.17 3.17
N ILE A 44 -0.94 11.50 3.58
CA ILE A 44 -1.60 10.45 2.81
C ILE A 44 -2.92 11.03 2.29
N GLY A 45 -3.04 11.16 0.99
CA GLY A 45 -4.15 11.91 0.38
C GLY A 45 -3.90 13.43 0.45
N LYS A 46 -4.92 14.20 0.78
CA LYS A 46 -4.80 15.65 0.93
C LYS A 46 -4.20 16.01 2.29
N PRO A 47 -3.56 17.21 2.41
CA PRO A 47 -3.11 17.72 3.69
C PRO A 47 -4.19 17.62 4.77
N GLN A 48 -3.80 17.10 5.94
CA GLN A 48 -4.64 16.90 7.13
C GLN A 48 -5.68 15.76 7.04
N GLU A 49 -5.68 14.96 5.96
CA GLU A 49 -6.54 13.75 5.89
C GLU A 49 -5.96 12.59 6.70
N ALA A 50 -4.71 12.23 6.43
CA ALA A 50 -3.97 11.21 7.17
C ALA A 50 -2.46 11.41 7.02
N MET A 51 -1.67 10.73 7.86
CA MET A 51 -0.20 10.82 7.85
C MET A 51 0.48 9.47 8.00
N LEU A 52 1.65 9.36 7.36
CA LEU A 52 2.66 8.35 7.64
C LEU A 52 3.85 9.01 8.34
N GLY A 53 4.20 8.55 9.54
CA GLY A 53 5.43 8.91 10.23
C GLY A 53 6.51 7.85 10.05
N ILE A 54 7.72 8.26 9.69
CA ILE A 54 8.89 7.37 9.61
C ILE A 54 9.95 7.82 10.62
N TRP A 55 10.53 6.85 11.34
CA TRP A 55 11.51 7.09 12.40
C TRP A 55 12.75 6.25 12.15
N GLU A 56 13.93 6.87 12.13
CA GLU A 56 15.16 6.10 12.03
C GLU A 56 15.42 5.34 13.33
N LYS A 57 15.68 4.04 13.18
CA LYS A 57 16.01 3.14 14.27
C LYS A 57 17.08 2.13 13.84
N PRO A 58 17.88 1.58 14.78
CA PRO A 58 18.74 0.46 14.48
C PRO A 58 17.96 -0.72 13.88
N ILE A 59 18.58 -1.46 12.96
CA ILE A 59 17.93 -2.56 12.22
C ILE A 59 17.30 -3.61 13.13
N ASN A 60 17.90 -3.88 14.29
CA ASN A 60 17.39 -4.83 15.28
C ASN A 60 16.15 -4.34 16.05
N GLU A 61 15.75 -3.07 15.86
CA GLU A 61 14.53 -2.50 16.43
C GLU A 61 13.41 -2.38 15.38
N ILE A 62 13.65 -2.76 14.13
CA ILE A 62 12.68 -2.65 13.05
C ILE A 62 11.77 -3.87 13.04
N ASP A 63 10.52 -3.67 13.41
CA ASP A 63 9.44 -4.64 13.19
C ASP A 63 8.81 -4.40 11.81
N ILE A 64 8.78 -5.44 10.97
CA ILE A 64 8.12 -5.36 9.66
C ILE A 64 6.64 -5.10 9.84
N ARG A 65 6.16 -4.06 9.19
CA ARG A 65 4.75 -3.63 9.21
C ARG A 65 4.08 -3.88 7.87
N HIS A 66 2.77 -3.95 7.92
CA HIS A 66 1.91 -4.00 6.74
C HIS A 66 0.87 -2.89 6.82
N PHE A 67 0.72 -2.15 5.72
CA PHE A 67 -0.37 -1.19 5.55
C PHE A 67 -0.67 -0.95 4.07
N ALA A 68 -1.89 -0.48 3.80
CA ALA A 68 -2.41 -0.32 2.45
C ALA A 68 -2.70 1.15 2.14
N PHE A 69 -2.31 1.58 0.93
CA PHE A 69 -2.72 2.85 0.35
C PHE A 69 -3.95 2.65 -0.52
N ARG A 70 -4.99 3.44 -0.27
CA ARG A 70 -6.15 3.48 -1.15
C ARG A 70 -5.76 4.15 -2.46
N CYS A 71 -6.01 3.48 -3.57
CA CYS A 71 -5.72 3.95 -4.92
C CYS A 71 -6.96 3.81 -5.82
N ASP A 72 -6.92 4.47 -6.97
CA ASP A 72 -7.93 4.29 -8.00
C ASP A 72 -7.89 2.87 -8.57
N GLN A 73 -9.06 2.30 -8.84
CA GLN A 73 -9.19 0.95 -9.39
C GLN A 73 -8.46 0.81 -10.73
N ASP A 74 -8.60 1.78 -11.63
CA ASP A 74 -7.90 1.78 -12.93
C ASP A 74 -6.38 1.75 -12.77
N PHE A 75 -5.84 2.51 -11.80
CA PHE A 75 -4.42 2.46 -11.51
C PHE A 75 -3.98 1.06 -11.08
N ILE A 76 -4.71 0.43 -10.17
CA ILE A 76 -4.33 -0.91 -9.66
C ILE A 76 -4.38 -1.95 -10.77
N LEU A 77 -5.45 -1.97 -11.56
CA LEU A 77 -5.66 -3.00 -12.56
C LEU A 77 -4.76 -2.86 -13.80
N ASN A 78 -4.47 -1.63 -14.22
CA ASN A 78 -3.88 -1.37 -15.53
C ASN A 78 -2.50 -0.73 -15.50
N LYS A 79 -2.04 -0.20 -14.35
CA LYS A 79 -0.82 0.62 -14.28
C LYS A 79 0.12 0.24 -13.14
N SER A 80 -0.39 -0.37 -12.07
CA SER A 80 0.39 -0.58 -10.84
C SER A 80 1.60 -1.48 -11.04
N ALA A 81 1.47 -2.57 -11.77
CA ALA A 81 2.58 -3.49 -12.02
C ALA A 81 3.70 -2.81 -12.83
N GLU A 82 3.34 -2.07 -13.89
CA GLU A 82 4.31 -1.30 -14.69
C GLU A 82 4.97 -0.20 -13.84
N PHE A 83 4.17 0.55 -13.05
CA PHE A 83 4.69 1.57 -12.13
C PHE A 83 5.71 0.99 -11.15
N LEU A 84 5.38 -0.13 -10.50
CA LEU A 84 6.28 -0.77 -9.54
C LEU A 84 7.55 -1.27 -10.21
N ASN A 85 7.44 -2.00 -11.33
CA ASN A 85 8.60 -2.51 -12.07
C ASN A 85 9.51 -1.39 -12.59
N SER A 86 8.96 -0.29 -13.10
CA SER A 86 9.71 0.87 -13.61
C SER A 86 10.50 1.58 -12.51
N ASN A 87 10.07 1.45 -11.26
CA ASN A 87 10.76 1.98 -10.08
C ASN A 87 11.65 0.95 -9.38
N GLY A 88 11.92 -0.19 -10.02
CA GLY A 88 12.78 -1.24 -9.47
C GLY A 88 12.15 -2.01 -8.31
N LEU A 89 10.84 -1.92 -8.13
CA LEU A 89 10.08 -2.65 -7.13
C LEU A 89 9.51 -3.92 -7.75
N LYS A 90 9.42 -4.98 -6.97
CA LYS A 90 8.84 -6.24 -7.42
C LYS A 90 7.40 -6.37 -6.94
N PRO A 91 6.39 -6.21 -7.81
CA PRO A 91 5.01 -6.45 -7.45
C PRO A 91 4.75 -7.94 -7.18
N TYR A 92 3.87 -8.22 -6.23
CA TYR A 92 3.38 -9.57 -5.96
C TYR A 92 1.93 -9.53 -5.49
N ASN A 93 1.20 -10.64 -5.61
CA ASN A 93 -0.16 -10.74 -5.11
C ASN A 93 -0.23 -11.55 -3.81
N PHE A 94 -1.39 -11.57 -3.18
CA PHE A 94 -1.61 -12.28 -1.93
C PHE A 94 -1.32 -13.79 -2.03
N LEU A 95 -1.64 -14.42 -3.16
CA LEU A 95 -1.42 -15.84 -3.37
C LEU A 95 0.05 -16.20 -3.61
N LYS A 96 0.90 -15.20 -3.87
CA LYS A 96 2.33 -15.39 -4.20
C LYS A 96 2.54 -16.41 -5.31
N ASP A 97 1.66 -16.37 -6.32
CA ASP A 97 1.64 -17.30 -7.46
C ASP A 97 2.75 -17.03 -8.49
N GLY A 98 3.58 -16.03 -8.23
CA GLY A 98 4.68 -15.61 -9.11
C GLY A 98 4.27 -14.57 -10.16
N SER A 99 2.98 -14.26 -10.30
CA SER A 99 2.51 -13.19 -11.18
C SER A 99 2.47 -11.84 -10.47
N ASP A 100 2.46 -10.77 -11.28
CA ASP A 100 2.26 -9.39 -10.86
C ASP A 100 0.80 -8.92 -11.04
N LYS A 101 -0.14 -9.85 -11.15
CA LYS A 101 -1.55 -9.56 -11.35
C LYS A 101 -2.22 -9.24 -10.01
N PRO A 102 -2.92 -8.09 -9.90
CA PRO A 102 -3.74 -7.80 -8.73
C PRO A 102 -4.82 -8.87 -8.51
N MET A 103 -5.11 -9.17 -7.24
CA MET A 103 -6.12 -10.15 -6.84
C MET A 103 -7.22 -9.51 -6.03
N VAL A 104 -8.39 -10.12 -6.04
CA VAL A 104 -9.58 -9.66 -5.31
C VAL A 104 -9.77 -10.42 -4.02
N PHE A 105 -9.86 -9.70 -2.92
CA PHE A 105 -10.34 -10.19 -1.63
C PHE A 105 -11.87 -10.17 -1.63
N ALA A 106 -12.50 -11.28 -1.92
CA ALA A 106 -13.95 -11.31 -2.10
C ALA A 106 -14.74 -11.08 -0.80
N TRP A 107 -14.11 -11.25 0.37
CA TRP A 107 -14.76 -11.01 1.67
C TRP A 107 -14.96 -9.51 1.98
N MET A 108 -14.15 -8.62 1.38
CA MET A 108 -14.27 -7.17 1.59
C MET A 108 -14.44 -6.38 0.28
N PRO A 109 -14.90 -6.98 -0.82
CA PRO A 109 -14.75 -6.60 -2.22
C PRO A 109 -13.66 -5.54 -2.46
N ALA A 110 -12.42 -6.00 -2.57
CA ALA A 110 -11.29 -5.10 -2.82
C ALA A 110 -10.25 -5.78 -3.72
N VAL A 111 -9.70 -5.02 -4.66
CA VAL A 111 -8.57 -5.47 -5.50
C VAL A 111 -7.28 -4.86 -5.00
N ALA A 112 -6.22 -5.67 -4.94
CA ALA A 112 -4.96 -5.24 -4.36
C ALA A 112 -3.73 -5.88 -5.02
N ILE A 113 -2.59 -5.17 -4.89
CA ILE A 113 -1.26 -5.62 -5.26
C ILE A 113 -0.27 -5.17 -4.19
N TYR A 114 0.75 -6.00 -3.92
CA TYR A 114 1.74 -5.79 -2.87
C TYR A 114 3.12 -5.47 -3.44
N PHE A 115 3.91 -4.79 -2.63
CA PHE A 115 5.34 -4.55 -2.85
C PHE A 115 6.03 -4.28 -1.52
N LEU A 116 7.36 -4.20 -1.53
CA LEU A 116 8.15 -3.91 -0.32
C LEU A 116 8.75 -2.51 -0.41
N ASP A 117 8.82 -1.84 0.75
CA ASP A 117 9.64 -0.66 0.89
C ASP A 117 11.13 -1.03 1.08
N PRO A 118 12.07 -0.06 1.20
CA PRO A 118 13.51 -0.34 1.35
C PRO A 118 13.90 -1.12 2.60
N ASP A 119 13.07 -1.14 3.63
CA ASP A 119 13.31 -1.87 4.88
C ASP A 119 12.54 -3.20 4.95
N GLY A 120 11.75 -3.52 3.92
CA GLY A 120 10.97 -4.75 3.82
C GLY A 120 9.57 -4.65 4.42
N HIS A 121 9.09 -3.45 4.76
CA HIS A 121 7.69 -3.28 5.11
C HIS A 121 6.80 -3.67 3.93
N GLN A 122 5.73 -4.41 4.21
CA GLN A 122 4.81 -4.90 3.19
C GLN A 122 3.77 -3.82 2.89
N LEU A 123 3.91 -3.19 1.75
CA LEU A 123 3.00 -2.16 1.27
C LEU A 123 1.99 -2.76 0.29
N GLU A 124 0.82 -2.16 0.26
CA GLU A 124 -0.28 -2.60 -0.58
C GLU A 124 -0.92 -1.39 -1.27
N PHE A 125 -1.18 -1.49 -2.56
CA PHE A 125 -2.15 -0.64 -3.25
C PHE A 125 -3.49 -1.36 -3.27
N ILE A 126 -4.55 -0.72 -2.75
CA ILE A 126 -5.87 -1.33 -2.63
C ILE A 126 -6.97 -0.39 -3.14
N SER A 127 -7.96 -0.96 -3.81
CA SER A 127 -9.19 -0.26 -4.19
C SER A 127 -10.41 -1.09 -3.84
N ILE A 128 -11.42 -0.44 -3.26
CA ILE A 128 -12.70 -1.07 -2.96
C ILE A 128 -13.48 -1.22 -4.27
N LEU A 129 -14.06 -2.39 -4.48
CA LEU A 129 -14.86 -2.73 -5.64
C LEU A 129 -16.36 -2.61 -5.32
N GLU A 130 -17.14 -2.38 -6.35
CA GLU A 130 -18.60 -2.53 -6.26
C GLU A 130 -18.99 -4.00 -6.08
N GLY A 131 -20.12 -4.21 -5.39
CA GLY A 131 -20.68 -5.53 -5.16
C GLY A 131 -20.73 -5.93 -3.68
N ASN A 132 -21.42 -7.02 -3.41
CA ASN A 132 -21.54 -7.55 -2.05
C ASN A 132 -20.38 -8.47 -1.71
N ALA A 133 -20.02 -8.50 -0.43
CA ALA A 133 -19.04 -9.45 0.09
C ALA A 133 -19.44 -10.92 -0.20
N LYS A 134 -18.45 -11.70 -0.65
CA LYS A 134 -18.58 -13.14 -0.96
C LYS A 134 -17.43 -13.91 -0.30
N PRO A 135 -17.43 -14.03 1.04
CA PRO A 135 -16.31 -14.63 1.79
C PRO A 135 -15.97 -16.05 1.35
N GLU A 136 -16.96 -16.80 0.88
CA GLU A 136 -16.82 -18.17 0.40
C GLU A 136 -15.89 -18.31 -0.82
N LEU A 137 -15.66 -17.22 -1.56
CA LEU A 137 -14.77 -17.23 -2.72
C LEU A 137 -13.30 -16.98 -2.35
N GLY A 138 -13.00 -16.50 -1.14
CA GLY A 138 -11.64 -16.22 -0.69
C GLY A 138 -10.94 -15.13 -1.51
N VAL A 139 -9.80 -15.50 -2.11
CA VAL A 139 -9.02 -14.61 -2.99
C VAL A 139 -9.09 -15.16 -4.41
N ILE A 140 -9.56 -14.34 -5.34
CA ILE A 140 -9.79 -14.70 -6.74
C ILE A 140 -9.22 -13.63 -7.70
N SER A 141 -9.14 -13.94 -8.99
CA SER A 141 -8.78 -12.97 -10.01
C SER A 141 -9.87 -11.92 -10.20
N PHE A 142 -9.47 -10.76 -10.74
CA PHE A 142 -10.45 -9.72 -11.05
C PHE A 142 -11.44 -10.15 -12.15
N ASP A 143 -10.99 -10.94 -13.13
CA ASP A 143 -11.85 -11.48 -14.19
C ASP A 143 -12.93 -12.41 -13.63
N GLU A 144 -12.59 -13.24 -12.65
CA GLU A 144 -13.57 -14.08 -11.96
C GLU A 144 -14.57 -13.26 -11.18
N TRP A 145 -14.09 -12.25 -10.44
CA TRP A 145 -14.95 -11.31 -9.72
C TRP A 145 -15.96 -10.64 -10.65
N GLN A 146 -15.50 -10.09 -11.78
CA GLN A 146 -16.38 -9.47 -12.76
C GLN A 146 -17.46 -10.41 -13.30
N LYS A 147 -17.10 -11.64 -13.68
CA LYS A 147 -18.05 -12.64 -14.17
C LYS A 147 -19.13 -12.98 -13.16
N LEU A 148 -18.80 -12.97 -11.87
CA LEU A 148 -19.71 -13.30 -10.78
C LEU A 148 -20.60 -12.13 -10.36
N THR A 149 -20.18 -10.89 -10.62
CA THR A 149 -20.91 -9.66 -10.24
C THR A 149 -21.70 -9.05 -11.39
N SER A 150 -21.31 -9.30 -12.66
CA SER A 150 -22.01 -8.81 -13.86
C SER A 150 -23.28 -9.60 -14.20
N LYS A 151 -23.61 -10.67 -13.45
CA LYS A 151 -24.76 -11.53 -13.70
C LYS A 151 -26.01 -11.21 -12.86
N ASN A 152 -26.03 -10.02 -12.20
CA ASN A 152 -27.19 -9.56 -11.42
C ASN A 152 -27.85 -8.36 -12.06
#